data_68e6386f8f08463445c92db85c118ca9
#
_entry.id   68e6386f8f08463445c92db85c118ca9
#
_cell.length_a   1.000
_cell.length_b   1.000
_cell.length_c   1.000
_cell.angle_alpha   90.00
_cell.angle_beta   90.00
_cell.angle_gamma   90.00
#
_symmetry.space_group_name_H-M   'P 1'
#
loop_
_entity.id
_entity.type
_entity.pdbx_description
1 polymer ?
#
loop_
_entity_poly.entity_id
_entity_poly.type
_entity_poly.pdbx_seq_one_letter_code
_entity_poly.pdbx_strand_id
1 'polypeptide(L)'
;MQHFGGHSVPRTLQTVESTGGGITRPLTESCKQHGVEMHLRAKMEKFVRDESGRVIGLEVREGYLFPKETSGVMQTYGARKGVIMATGGFSRNLWFRMQQDPSLDERLDSTNHLGATGEGLLSMLAIGGAPVQIDQIQLGPWCSPDERGFGLVSQFNTIAGFPMGIMVDVRNGRRFCNELADRKERTDAILGLMEDGKPVYPVCFTDSKGVAKAQTLKNGLKYGVIKQFDKVEDLAKAYGIPADALVKQVAEWNEMVEKKDDTAFHRALDLAIKLDKPPFYACRVWPKVHYCMGGVGITAKAEVVDVMGKVMPGLYACGEVTGGTHGASRLGGCAIADGLVMGRVAADSALKAEAVKL
;
A
#
# COMPACT_ATOMS: atom_id res chain seq x y z
N MET A 1 -5.81 -15.68 -11.93
CA MET A 1 -6.32 -14.37 -11.50
C MET A 1 -6.65 -14.45 -10.02
N GLN A 2 -6.48 -13.35 -9.30
CA GLN A 2 -6.77 -13.26 -7.86
C GLN A 2 -8.00 -12.40 -7.62
N HIS A 3 -8.77 -12.73 -6.58
CA HIS A 3 -9.91 -11.95 -6.12
C HIS A 3 -9.52 -11.28 -4.80
N PHE A 4 -9.13 -10.00 -4.86
CA PHE A 4 -8.87 -9.21 -3.66
C PHE A 4 -10.15 -8.55 -3.13
N GLY A 5 -10.18 -8.27 -1.84
CA GLY A 5 -11.33 -7.63 -1.20
C GLY A 5 -11.72 -6.32 -1.87
N GLY A 6 -13.03 -6.08 -1.99
CA GLY A 6 -13.62 -4.94 -2.68
C GLY A 6 -13.80 -5.10 -4.20
N HIS A 7 -13.16 -6.07 -4.83
CA HIS A 7 -13.41 -6.37 -6.24
C HIS A 7 -14.70 -7.16 -6.44
N SER A 8 -15.51 -6.78 -7.42
CA SER A 8 -16.75 -7.51 -7.78
C SER A 8 -16.49 -8.83 -8.50
N VAL A 9 -15.30 -9.00 -9.12
CA VAL A 9 -14.88 -10.22 -9.84
C VAL A 9 -13.37 -10.42 -9.72
N PRO A 10 -12.85 -11.65 -9.87
CA PRO A 10 -11.43 -11.93 -9.95
C PRO A 10 -10.82 -11.28 -11.21
N ARG A 11 -10.00 -10.24 -11.05
CA ARG A 11 -9.39 -9.49 -12.17
C ARG A 11 -7.92 -9.14 -11.96
N THR A 12 -7.36 -9.43 -10.79
CA THR A 12 -5.99 -9.06 -10.47
C THR A 12 -5.02 -10.13 -10.97
N LEU A 13 -4.04 -9.73 -11.76
CA LEU A 13 -2.93 -10.57 -12.18
C LEU A 13 -1.79 -10.46 -11.17
N GLN A 14 -1.05 -11.53 -11.02
CA GLN A 14 0.14 -11.60 -10.19
C GLN A 14 1.32 -12.08 -11.03
N THR A 15 2.50 -11.52 -10.79
CA THR A 15 3.73 -12.04 -11.43
C THR A 15 4.04 -13.44 -10.94
N VAL A 16 4.74 -14.25 -11.74
CA VAL A 16 5.15 -15.61 -11.36
C VAL A 16 5.97 -15.60 -10.08
N GLU A 17 6.81 -14.58 -9.89
CA GLU A 17 7.65 -14.41 -8.70
C GLU A 17 6.89 -13.91 -7.48
N SER A 18 5.63 -13.52 -7.64
CA SER A 18 4.79 -12.95 -6.58
C SER A 18 5.40 -11.73 -5.87
N THR A 19 6.29 -11.00 -6.55
CA THR A 19 6.97 -9.80 -6.03
C THR A 19 6.97 -8.67 -7.06
N GLY A 20 7.19 -7.43 -6.60
CA GLY A 20 7.37 -6.25 -7.47
C GLY A 20 8.58 -6.38 -8.40
N GLY A 21 9.58 -7.18 -8.04
CA GLY A 21 10.73 -7.49 -8.88
C GLY A 21 10.36 -8.09 -10.22
N GLY A 22 9.26 -8.87 -10.29
CA GLY A 22 8.74 -9.41 -11.54
C GLY A 22 8.24 -8.36 -12.53
N ILE A 23 8.01 -7.11 -12.08
CA ILE A 23 7.64 -5.97 -12.92
C ILE A 23 8.84 -5.06 -13.13
N THR A 24 9.54 -4.67 -12.06
CA THR A 24 10.59 -3.65 -12.13
C THR A 24 11.83 -4.12 -12.87
N ARG A 25 12.25 -5.39 -12.72
CA ARG A 25 13.42 -5.91 -13.44
C ARG A 25 13.27 -5.89 -14.97
N PRO A 26 12.18 -6.43 -15.57
CA PRO A 26 11.99 -6.35 -17.02
C PRO A 26 11.91 -4.91 -17.53
N LEU A 27 11.27 -4.00 -16.79
CA LEU A 27 11.20 -2.59 -17.16
C LEU A 27 12.58 -1.93 -17.11
N THR A 28 13.37 -2.19 -16.05
CA THR A 28 14.74 -1.69 -15.93
C THR A 28 15.62 -2.17 -17.09
N GLU A 29 15.51 -3.43 -17.45
CA GLU A 29 16.27 -3.98 -18.56
C GLU A 29 15.85 -3.37 -19.91
N SER A 30 14.55 -3.17 -20.11
CA SER A 30 14.02 -2.47 -21.29
C SER A 30 14.56 -1.03 -21.37
N CYS A 31 14.59 -0.29 -20.25
CA CYS A 31 15.20 1.04 -20.21
C CYS A 31 16.65 1.04 -20.69
N LYS A 32 17.47 0.11 -20.18
CA LYS A 32 18.88 -0.03 -20.61
C LYS A 32 19.01 -0.33 -22.11
N GLN A 33 18.20 -1.27 -22.61
CA GLN A 33 18.21 -1.66 -24.04
C GLN A 33 17.85 -0.51 -24.97
N HIS A 34 17.04 0.44 -24.49
CA HIS A 34 16.63 1.62 -25.23
C HIS A 34 17.49 2.86 -24.95
N GLY A 35 18.62 2.71 -24.26
CA GLY A 35 19.56 3.80 -24.00
C GLY A 35 19.07 4.85 -23.00
N VAL A 36 18.12 4.49 -22.12
CA VAL A 36 17.68 5.39 -21.05
C VAL A 36 18.74 5.44 -19.97
N GLU A 37 19.27 6.62 -19.71
CA GLU A 37 20.20 6.86 -18.61
C GLU A 37 19.48 6.78 -17.27
N MET A 38 20.08 6.05 -16.32
CA MET A 38 19.51 5.84 -14.99
C MET A 38 20.46 6.34 -13.93
N HIS A 39 20.07 7.42 -13.26
CA HIS A 39 20.83 8.03 -12.18
C HIS A 39 20.31 7.53 -10.83
N LEU A 40 21.11 6.71 -10.14
CA LEU A 40 20.83 6.23 -8.79
C LEU A 40 21.44 7.17 -7.76
N ARG A 41 20.84 7.20 -6.56
CA ARG A 41 21.24 8.14 -5.51
C ARG A 41 21.17 9.59 -5.98
N ALA A 42 20.14 9.91 -6.74
CA ALA A 42 19.85 11.23 -7.24
C ALA A 42 18.56 11.74 -6.55
N LYS A 43 18.68 12.83 -5.80
CA LYS A 43 17.55 13.48 -5.11
C LYS A 43 17.18 14.75 -5.86
N MET A 44 15.92 14.86 -6.27
CA MET A 44 15.40 16.12 -6.80
C MET A 44 15.34 17.16 -5.67
N GLU A 45 15.83 18.35 -5.94
CA GLU A 45 15.79 19.48 -5.00
C GLU A 45 14.75 20.52 -5.42
N LYS A 46 14.73 20.92 -6.70
CA LYS A 46 13.74 21.88 -7.21
C LYS A 46 13.57 21.83 -8.72
N PHE A 47 12.48 22.44 -9.19
CA PHE A 47 12.23 22.69 -10.60
C PHE A 47 13.02 23.89 -11.11
N VAL A 48 13.54 23.79 -12.34
CA VAL A 48 14.04 24.92 -13.12
C VAL A 48 12.92 25.37 -14.05
N ARG A 49 12.60 26.67 -14.04
CA ARG A 49 11.55 27.25 -14.87
C ARG A 49 12.11 28.42 -15.68
N ASP A 50 11.60 28.64 -16.90
CA ASP A 50 11.89 29.82 -17.70
C ASP A 50 11.01 31.02 -17.28
N GLU A 51 11.18 32.16 -17.95
CA GLU A 51 10.45 33.39 -17.65
C GLU A 51 8.93 33.28 -17.88
N SER A 52 8.47 32.33 -18.70
CA SER A 52 7.06 32.05 -18.91
C SER A 52 6.44 31.19 -17.80
N GLY A 53 7.25 30.64 -16.88
CA GLY A 53 6.88 29.71 -15.84
C GLY A 53 6.88 28.24 -16.29
N ARG A 54 7.24 27.93 -17.54
CA ARG A 54 7.39 26.58 -18.05
C ARG A 54 8.50 25.84 -17.30
N VAL A 55 8.25 24.58 -16.93
CA VAL A 55 9.29 23.70 -16.38
C VAL A 55 10.21 23.23 -17.51
N ILE A 56 11.50 23.59 -17.39
CA ILE A 56 12.55 23.29 -18.38
C ILE A 56 13.70 22.46 -17.79
N GLY A 57 13.57 21.97 -16.56
CA GLY A 57 14.60 21.14 -15.94
C GLY A 57 14.41 20.94 -14.44
N LEU A 58 15.43 20.32 -13.85
CA LEU A 58 15.53 20.02 -12.42
C LEU A 58 16.92 20.36 -11.89
N GLU A 59 16.99 20.84 -10.66
CA GLU A 59 18.19 20.72 -9.84
C GLU A 59 18.13 19.42 -9.04
N VAL A 60 19.19 18.66 -9.11
CA VAL A 60 19.30 17.30 -8.54
C VAL A 60 20.58 17.18 -7.76
N ARG A 61 20.52 16.53 -6.62
CA ARG A 61 21.70 16.20 -5.80
C ARG A 61 22.15 14.78 -6.15
N GLU A 62 23.21 14.70 -6.95
CA GLU A 62 23.85 13.44 -7.34
C GLU A 62 24.74 12.87 -6.21
N GLY A 63 24.75 11.56 -6.05
CA GLY A 63 25.47 10.90 -4.96
C GLY A 63 24.81 11.03 -3.59
N TYR A 64 23.52 11.39 -3.56
CA TYR A 64 22.75 11.50 -2.33
C TYR A 64 22.67 10.17 -1.55
N LEU A 65 22.93 10.25 -0.25
CA LEU A 65 22.86 9.13 0.69
C LEU A 65 21.73 9.37 1.70
N PHE A 66 20.54 8.86 1.41
CA PHE A 66 19.36 9.02 2.27
C PHE A 66 19.61 8.49 3.70
N PRO A 67 19.23 9.21 4.74
CA PRO A 67 18.61 10.55 4.79
C PRO A 67 19.62 11.69 5.01
N LYS A 68 20.89 11.54 4.60
CA LYS A 68 21.97 12.50 4.86
C LYS A 68 21.90 13.69 3.89
N GLU A 69 21.21 14.76 4.29
CA GLU A 69 20.93 15.95 3.46
C GLU A 69 22.19 16.69 2.96
N THR A 70 23.32 16.55 3.65
CA THR A 70 24.60 17.17 3.23
C THR A 70 25.40 16.32 2.25
N SER A 71 24.91 15.12 1.88
CA SER A 71 25.60 14.24 0.93
C SER A 71 25.31 14.61 -0.51
N GLY A 72 26.23 14.31 -1.41
CA GLY A 72 26.07 14.51 -2.85
C GLY A 72 26.43 15.92 -3.33
N VAL A 73 26.35 16.13 -4.65
CA VAL A 73 26.72 17.36 -5.35
C VAL A 73 25.55 17.82 -6.21
N MET A 74 25.30 19.13 -6.24
CA MET A 74 24.23 19.71 -7.06
C MET A 74 24.59 19.68 -8.53
N GLN A 75 23.64 19.23 -9.34
CA GLN A 75 23.67 19.20 -10.80
C GLN A 75 22.34 19.74 -11.35
N THR A 76 22.41 20.40 -12.52
CA THR A 76 21.23 20.87 -13.23
C THR A 76 21.01 20.03 -14.47
N TYR A 77 19.81 19.47 -14.60
CA TYR A 77 19.36 18.72 -15.76
C TYR A 77 18.33 19.51 -16.54
N GLY A 78 18.61 19.76 -17.81
CA GLY A 78 17.67 20.41 -18.71
C GLY A 78 16.69 19.41 -19.33
N ALA A 79 15.44 19.84 -19.52
CA ALA A 79 14.38 19.02 -20.09
C ALA A 79 13.72 19.75 -21.28
N ARG A 80 14.16 19.43 -22.50
CA ARG A 80 13.67 20.10 -23.72
C ARG A 80 12.16 19.94 -23.97
N LYS A 81 11.56 18.82 -23.59
CA LYS A 81 10.13 18.53 -23.80
C LYS A 81 9.31 18.59 -22.53
N GLY A 82 9.92 18.32 -21.39
CA GLY A 82 9.27 18.41 -20.10
C GLY A 82 9.82 17.39 -19.10
N VAL A 83 9.30 17.47 -17.88
CA VAL A 83 9.63 16.61 -16.74
C VAL A 83 8.40 15.77 -16.39
N ILE A 84 8.58 14.47 -16.18
CA ILE A 84 7.53 13.55 -15.72
C ILE A 84 7.82 13.17 -14.28
N MET A 85 6.92 13.54 -13.37
CA MET A 85 7.01 13.21 -11.96
C MET A 85 6.32 11.86 -11.69
N ALA A 86 7.09 10.87 -11.23
CA ALA A 86 6.60 9.52 -10.87
C ALA A 86 7.16 9.11 -9.50
N THR A 87 7.20 10.05 -8.56
CA THR A 87 7.95 9.97 -7.30
C THR A 87 7.23 9.24 -6.18
N GLY A 88 6.02 8.72 -6.44
CA GLY A 88 5.23 8.00 -5.44
C GLY A 88 4.58 8.91 -4.40
N GLY A 89 4.06 8.29 -3.34
CA GLY A 89 3.29 8.96 -2.29
C GLY A 89 4.13 9.46 -1.11
N PHE A 90 3.43 9.89 -0.05
CA PHE A 90 4.02 10.54 1.13
C PHE A 90 3.78 9.75 2.45
N SER A 91 3.55 8.46 2.37
CA SER A 91 3.18 7.63 3.53
C SER A 91 4.21 7.61 4.67
N ARG A 92 5.47 7.91 4.39
CA ARG A 92 6.58 8.02 5.35
C ARG A 92 6.80 9.45 5.86
N ASN A 93 6.13 10.44 5.31
CA ASN A 93 6.20 11.80 5.80
C ASN A 93 5.20 11.98 6.97
N LEU A 94 5.69 11.71 8.18
CA LEU A 94 4.86 11.76 9.39
C LEU A 94 4.20 13.14 9.57
N TRP A 95 4.99 14.22 9.40
CA TRP A 95 4.48 15.57 9.53
C TRP A 95 3.36 15.84 8.52
N PHE A 96 3.58 15.55 7.23
CA PHE A 96 2.61 15.88 6.19
C PHE A 96 1.33 15.04 6.28
N ARG A 97 1.45 13.73 6.59
CA ARG A 97 0.26 12.89 6.76
C ARG A 97 -0.59 13.28 7.96
N MET A 98 0.03 13.71 9.08
CA MET A 98 -0.68 14.21 10.26
C MET A 98 -1.37 15.56 10.01
N GLN A 99 -0.91 16.37 9.06
CA GLN A 99 -1.64 17.57 8.64
C GLN A 99 -2.93 17.22 7.90
N GLN A 100 -3.00 16.04 7.28
CA GLN A 100 -4.19 15.55 6.59
C GLN A 100 -5.14 14.83 7.55
N ASP A 101 -4.58 13.98 8.41
CA ASP A 101 -5.31 13.23 9.44
C ASP A 101 -4.41 13.06 10.69
N PRO A 102 -4.70 13.79 11.78
CA PRO A 102 -3.92 13.71 13.01
C PRO A 102 -3.86 12.32 13.65
N SER A 103 -4.79 11.42 13.32
CA SER A 103 -4.79 10.04 13.83
C SER A 103 -3.69 9.17 13.19
N LEU A 104 -3.12 9.60 12.05
CA LEU A 104 -2.04 8.92 11.34
C LEU A 104 -0.66 9.28 11.90
N ASP A 105 -0.51 9.19 13.21
CA ASP A 105 0.71 9.53 13.95
C ASP A 105 1.77 8.41 13.93
N GLU A 106 2.78 8.53 14.80
CA GLU A 106 3.90 7.57 14.88
C GLU A 106 3.49 6.16 15.33
N ARG A 107 2.30 5.98 15.90
CA ARG A 107 1.75 4.65 16.26
C ARG A 107 1.41 3.80 15.04
N LEU A 108 1.24 4.44 13.89
CA LEU A 108 1.00 3.77 12.61
C LEU A 108 2.25 3.79 11.73
N ASP A 109 2.92 2.65 11.62
CA ASP A 109 4.03 2.46 10.65
C ASP A 109 3.51 2.54 9.20
N SER A 110 4.39 2.51 8.23
CA SER A 110 4.04 2.45 6.81
C SER A 110 4.57 1.17 6.16
N THR A 111 3.81 0.63 5.23
CA THR A 111 4.23 -0.53 4.41
C THR A 111 5.26 -0.16 3.35
N ASN A 112 5.43 1.14 3.06
CA ASN A 112 6.23 1.62 1.95
C ASN A 112 7.72 1.76 2.32
N HIS A 113 8.54 1.84 1.29
CA HIS A 113 9.97 2.16 1.41
C HIS A 113 10.18 3.50 2.15
N LEU A 114 11.31 3.62 2.85
CA LEU A 114 11.64 4.82 3.63
C LEU A 114 11.66 6.11 2.79
N GLY A 115 11.94 6.02 1.50
CA GLY A 115 11.91 7.12 0.55
C GLY A 115 10.51 7.57 0.09
N ALA A 116 9.42 7.01 0.62
CA ALA A 116 8.06 7.50 0.33
C ALA A 116 7.75 8.77 1.15
N THR A 117 8.54 9.80 0.96
CA THR A 117 8.58 11.05 1.74
C THR A 117 7.72 12.17 1.16
N GLY A 118 7.22 11.99 -0.07
CA GLY A 118 6.36 12.97 -0.75
C GLY A 118 7.07 14.22 -1.26
N GLU A 119 8.40 14.23 -1.31
CA GLU A 119 9.20 15.42 -1.73
C GLU A 119 8.82 15.90 -3.12
N GLY A 120 8.59 14.97 -4.07
CA GLY A 120 8.15 15.35 -5.43
C GLY A 120 6.76 15.98 -5.44
N LEU A 121 5.80 15.48 -4.65
CA LEU A 121 4.50 16.11 -4.49
C LEU A 121 4.63 17.50 -3.87
N LEU A 122 5.33 17.62 -2.75
CA LEU A 122 5.52 18.90 -2.05
C LEU A 122 6.21 19.94 -2.95
N SER A 123 7.16 19.52 -3.80
CA SER A 123 7.81 20.40 -4.77
C SER A 123 6.83 20.91 -5.84
N MET A 124 5.92 20.06 -6.33
CA MET A 124 4.86 20.47 -7.26
C MET A 124 3.86 21.43 -6.62
N LEU A 125 3.43 21.15 -5.38
CA LEU A 125 2.54 22.06 -4.65
C LEU A 125 3.21 23.40 -4.37
N ALA A 126 4.51 23.43 -4.04
CA ALA A 126 5.26 24.67 -3.79
C ALA A 126 5.36 25.60 -5.00
N ILE A 127 5.26 25.07 -6.21
CA ILE A 127 5.24 25.87 -7.45
C ILE A 127 3.83 26.17 -7.98
N GLY A 128 2.80 25.83 -7.19
CA GLY A 128 1.39 26.15 -7.48
C GLY A 128 0.55 24.99 -8.02
N GLY A 129 1.07 23.75 -8.03
CA GLY A 129 0.30 22.58 -8.42
C GLY A 129 -0.94 22.39 -7.55
N ALA A 130 -2.07 21.98 -8.14
CA ALA A 130 -3.32 21.80 -7.43
C ALA A 130 -3.30 20.53 -6.56
N PRO A 131 -3.57 20.60 -5.24
CA PRO A 131 -3.77 19.41 -4.42
C PRO A 131 -5.13 18.79 -4.72
N VAL A 132 -5.17 17.45 -4.85
CA VAL A 132 -6.40 16.69 -5.07
C VAL A 132 -6.46 15.54 -4.08
N GLN A 133 -7.49 15.50 -3.22
CA GLN A 133 -7.78 14.42 -2.27
C GLN A 133 -6.58 13.99 -1.40
N ILE A 134 -5.72 14.92 -1.01
CA ILE A 134 -4.50 14.62 -0.23
C ILE A 134 -4.81 14.09 1.18
N ASP A 135 -6.03 14.29 1.67
CA ASP A 135 -6.60 13.71 2.89
C ASP A 135 -6.96 12.22 2.75
N GLN A 136 -7.05 11.70 1.51
CA GLN A 136 -7.39 10.31 1.27
C GLN A 136 -6.15 9.43 1.38
N ILE A 137 -5.91 8.88 2.57
CA ILE A 137 -4.77 8.02 2.89
C ILE A 137 -5.27 6.63 3.25
N GLN A 138 -4.84 5.62 2.51
CA GLN A 138 -5.26 4.24 2.71
C GLN A 138 -4.35 3.50 3.66
N LEU A 139 -4.94 2.79 4.62
CA LEU A 139 -4.23 1.85 5.45
C LEU A 139 -4.35 0.41 4.91
N GLY A 140 -3.34 -0.41 5.21
CA GLY A 140 -3.31 -1.83 4.90
C GLY A 140 -3.76 -2.66 6.10
N PRO A 141 -4.99 -3.20 6.11
CA PRO A 141 -5.55 -3.90 7.29
C PRO A 141 -4.93 -5.28 7.55
N TRP A 142 -4.02 -5.74 6.71
CA TRP A 142 -3.40 -7.06 6.78
C TRP A 142 -2.03 -7.08 7.48
N CYS A 143 -1.55 -5.95 7.96
CA CYS A 143 -0.22 -5.83 8.57
C CYS A 143 -0.19 -6.30 10.02
N SER A 144 1.00 -6.31 10.63
CA SER A 144 1.20 -6.70 12.00
C SER A 144 1.94 -5.63 12.81
N PRO A 145 1.62 -5.45 14.10
CA PRO A 145 2.39 -4.61 15.00
C PRO A 145 3.77 -5.22 15.33
N ASP A 146 3.98 -6.52 15.07
CA ASP A 146 5.17 -7.27 15.46
C ASP A 146 6.35 -7.15 14.47
N GLU A 147 6.15 -6.45 13.36
CA GLU A 147 7.18 -6.26 12.32
C GLU A 147 7.07 -4.87 11.70
N ARG A 148 8.16 -4.38 11.10
CA ARG A 148 8.19 -3.08 10.41
C ARG A 148 7.93 -3.22 8.92
N GLY A 149 7.49 -2.13 8.30
CA GLY A 149 7.23 -2.08 6.85
C GLY A 149 6.09 -3.00 6.44
N PHE A 150 6.15 -3.51 5.20
CA PHE A 150 5.14 -4.44 4.67
C PHE A 150 5.13 -5.76 5.43
N GLY A 151 6.31 -6.29 5.74
CA GLY A 151 6.50 -7.49 6.55
C GLY A 151 6.06 -8.81 5.89
N LEU A 152 6.19 -9.89 6.67
CA LEU A 152 5.84 -11.26 6.26
C LEU A 152 4.36 -11.58 6.51
N VAL A 153 3.79 -11.02 7.57
CA VAL A 153 2.39 -11.21 7.98
C VAL A 153 1.43 -10.66 6.93
N SER A 154 1.79 -9.55 6.28
CA SER A 154 0.94 -8.95 5.24
C SER A 154 0.66 -9.92 4.09
N GLN A 155 1.65 -10.67 3.64
CA GLN A 155 1.46 -11.68 2.61
C GLN A 155 0.69 -12.89 3.16
N PHE A 156 1.02 -13.35 4.38
CA PHE A 156 0.31 -14.44 5.04
C PHE A 156 -1.19 -14.14 5.16
N ASN A 157 -1.56 -12.97 5.70
CA ASN A 157 -2.96 -12.58 5.86
C ASN A 157 -3.69 -12.43 4.53
N THR A 158 -3.03 -11.89 3.49
CA THR A 158 -3.65 -11.72 2.16
C THR A 158 -3.93 -13.05 1.47
N ILE A 159 -3.06 -14.06 1.63
CA ILE A 159 -3.12 -15.33 0.90
C ILE A 159 -3.80 -16.44 1.70
N ALA A 160 -3.63 -16.46 3.02
CA ALA A 160 -4.06 -17.52 3.89
C ALA A 160 -5.00 -17.04 5.00
N GLY A 161 -4.58 -16.10 5.82
CA GLY A 161 -5.31 -15.68 7.02
C GLY A 161 -6.72 -15.20 6.71
N PHE A 162 -6.89 -14.16 5.93
CA PHE A 162 -8.20 -13.59 5.63
C PHE A 162 -9.04 -14.45 4.69
N PRO A 163 -8.51 -15.01 3.56
CA PRO A 163 -9.36 -15.81 2.70
C PRO A 163 -9.79 -17.14 3.30
N MET A 164 -8.94 -17.78 4.09
CA MET A 164 -9.11 -19.16 4.53
C MET A 164 -9.27 -19.34 6.06
N GLY A 165 -9.11 -18.27 6.82
CA GLY A 165 -9.18 -18.24 8.27
C GLY A 165 -10.18 -17.21 8.78
N ILE A 166 -10.05 -16.84 10.05
CA ILE A 166 -10.86 -15.83 10.72
C ILE A 166 -9.98 -14.86 11.51
N MET A 167 -10.53 -13.68 11.78
CA MET A 167 -9.92 -12.68 12.66
C MET A 167 -10.82 -12.43 13.87
N VAL A 168 -10.25 -12.50 15.07
CA VAL A 168 -11.00 -12.39 16.32
C VAL A 168 -10.48 -11.28 17.23
N ASP A 169 -11.38 -10.63 17.95
CA ASP A 169 -11.06 -9.73 19.07
C ASP A 169 -10.55 -10.57 20.24
N VAL A 170 -9.36 -10.29 20.73
CA VAL A 170 -8.71 -11.05 21.81
C VAL A 170 -9.45 -10.97 23.15
N ARG A 171 -10.25 -9.90 23.37
CA ARG A 171 -11.01 -9.71 24.62
C ARG A 171 -12.14 -10.71 24.81
N ASN A 172 -12.72 -11.18 23.71
CA ASN A 172 -13.93 -12.01 23.76
C ASN A 172 -13.89 -13.24 22.86
N GLY A 173 -12.83 -13.41 22.06
CA GLY A 173 -12.64 -14.54 21.15
C GLY A 173 -13.60 -14.58 19.95
N ARG A 174 -14.28 -13.47 19.64
CA ARG A 174 -15.32 -13.39 18.59
C ARG A 174 -14.80 -12.69 17.34
N ARG A 175 -15.27 -13.12 16.17
CA ARG A 175 -15.17 -12.34 14.93
C ARG A 175 -15.90 -11.02 15.11
N PHE A 176 -15.41 -9.97 14.47
CA PHE A 176 -15.93 -8.60 14.61
C PHE A 176 -16.09 -7.88 13.26
N CYS A 177 -15.68 -8.48 12.15
CA CYS A 177 -15.84 -7.92 10.81
C CYS A 177 -15.83 -8.98 9.72
N ASN A 178 -16.15 -8.58 8.49
CA ASN A 178 -15.91 -9.36 7.29
C ASN A 178 -14.43 -9.27 6.89
N GLU A 179 -13.69 -10.36 6.99
CA GLU A 179 -12.26 -10.41 6.67
C GLU A 179 -11.95 -10.19 5.18
N LEU A 180 -12.96 -10.21 4.31
CA LEU A 180 -12.84 -9.93 2.87
C LEU A 180 -13.54 -8.64 2.43
N ALA A 181 -14.05 -7.83 3.36
CA ALA A 181 -14.54 -6.49 3.08
C ALA A 181 -13.46 -5.61 2.43
N ASP A 182 -13.82 -4.43 1.97
CA ASP A 182 -12.84 -3.48 1.44
C ASP A 182 -11.82 -3.05 2.51
N ARG A 183 -10.77 -2.36 2.09
CA ARG A 183 -9.65 -2.02 2.98
C ARG A 183 -10.04 -1.02 4.05
N LYS A 184 -10.89 -0.04 3.70
CA LYS A 184 -11.32 0.99 4.65
C LYS A 184 -12.20 0.38 5.73
N GLU A 185 -13.22 -0.39 5.35
CA GLU A 185 -14.12 -1.05 6.27
C GLU A 185 -13.37 -1.93 7.28
N ARG A 186 -12.45 -2.78 6.81
CA ARG A 186 -11.63 -3.61 7.71
C ARG A 186 -10.69 -2.80 8.59
N THR A 187 -10.10 -1.76 8.05
CA THR A 187 -9.21 -0.88 8.81
C THR A 187 -9.98 -0.19 9.93
N ASP A 188 -11.14 0.38 9.63
CA ASP A 188 -11.98 1.07 10.61
C ASP A 188 -12.42 0.10 11.71
N ALA A 189 -12.80 -1.15 11.35
CA ALA A 189 -13.15 -2.17 12.33
C ALA A 189 -11.98 -2.55 13.25
N ILE A 190 -10.75 -2.69 12.71
CA ILE A 190 -9.56 -3.02 13.51
C ILE A 190 -9.16 -1.84 14.41
N LEU A 191 -9.13 -0.61 13.86
CA LEU A 191 -8.78 0.59 14.63
C LEU A 191 -9.80 0.92 15.72
N GLY A 192 -11.05 0.47 15.54
CA GLY A 192 -12.10 0.56 16.56
C GLY A 192 -11.86 -0.34 17.80
N LEU A 193 -10.94 -1.29 17.73
CA LEU A 193 -10.59 -2.15 18.87
C LEU A 193 -9.64 -1.42 19.82
N MET A 194 -10.21 -0.61 20.68
CA MET A 194 -9.48 0.16 21.68
C MET A 194 -9.95 -0.21 23.09
N GLU A 195 -9.04 -0.16 24.05
CA GLU A 195 -9.30 -0.31 25.47
C GLU A 195 -8.42 0.67 26.26
N ASP A 196 -9.02 1.52 27.08
CA ASP A 196 -8.34 2.58 27.84
C ASP A 196 -7.42 3.46 26.97
N GLY A 197 -7.84 3.77 25.73
CA GLY A 197 -7.08 4.58 24.78
C GLY A 197 -5.90 3.86 24.14
N LYS A 198 -5.74 2.53 24.36
CA LYS A 198 -4.66 1.71 23.79
C LYS A 198 -5.20 0.76 22.73
N PRO A 199 -4.41 0.46 21.67
CA PRO A 199 -4.77 -0.52 20.66
C PRO A 199 -4.97 -1.93 21.25
N VAL A 200 -6.07 -2.58 20.89
CA VAL A 200 -6.28 -4.01 21.11
C VAL A 200 -6.00 -4.73 19.80
N TYR A 201 -4.91 -5.46 19.73
CA TYR A 201 -4.48 -6.13 18.51
C TYR A 201 -5.29 -7.42 18.29
N PRO A 202 -6.18 -7.50 17.28
CA PRO A 202 -6.87 -8.74 16.97
C PRO A 202 -5.91 -9.80 16.47
N VAL A 203 -6.34 -11.05 16.55
CA VAL A 203 -5.58 -12.21 16.07
C VAL A 203 -6.27 -12.81 14.86
N CYS A 204 -5.52 -12.91 13.75
CA CYS A 204 -5.93 -13.65 12.57
C CYS A 204 -5.26 -15.03 12.58
N PHE A 205 -6.03 -16.08 12.28
CA PHE A 205 -5.49 -17.43 12.23
C PHE A 205 -6.20 -18.31 11.21
N THR A 206 -5.49 -19.33 10.74
CA THR A 206 -5.99 -20.40 9.89
C THR A 206 -5.33 -21.73 10.27
N ASP A 207 -5.71 -22.82 9.65
CA ASP A 207 -5.13 -24.15 9.91
C ASP A 207 -4.12 -24.59 8.83
N SER A 208 -3.63 -25.84 8.95
CA SER A 208 -2.64 -26.41 8.03
C SER A 208 -3.09 -26.46 6.57
N LYS A 209 -4.39 -26.53 6.29
CA LYS A 209 -4.95 -26.49 4.92
C LYS A 209 -4.84 -25.09 4.34
N GLY A 210 -5.11 -24.06 5.16
CA GLY A 210 -5.08 -22.65 4.72
C GLY A 210 -3.70 -22.16 4.33
N VAL A 211 -2.65 -22.69 4.96
CA VAL A 211 -1.28 -22.20 4.71
C VAL A 211 -0.55 -22.84 3.54
N ALA A 212 -1.17 -23.76 2.83
CA ALA A 212 -0.51 -24.52 1.74
C ALA A 212 0.15 -23.63 0.66
N LYS A 213 -0.36 -22.41 0.46
CA LYS A 213 0.16 -21.43 -0.51
C LYS A 213 0.89 -20.24 0.13
N ALA A 214 1.07 -20.24 1.46
CA ALA A 214 1.66 -19.13 2.20
C ALA A 214 3.20 -19.18 2.12
N GLN A 215 3.78 -18.56 1.09
CA GLN A 215 5.22 -18.58 0.84
C GLN A 215 6.07 -17.98 1.97
N THR A 216 5.51 -17.03 2.73
CA THR A 216 6.20 -16.36 3.84
C THR A 216 6.12 -17.14 5.15
N LEU A 217 5.36 -18.25 5.23
CA LEU A 217 5.11 -18.98 6.45
C LEU A 217 6.40 -19.41 7.16
N LYS A 218 7.33 -20.05 6.42
CA LYS A 218 8.61 -20.53 6.98
C LYS A 218 9.39 -19.41 7.66
N ASN A 219 9.48 -18.26 7.01
CA ASN A 219 10.19 -17.12 7.56
C ASN A 219 9.39 -16.46 8.70
N GLY A 220 8.05 -16.38 8.57
CA GLY A 220 7.19 -15.86 9.63
C GLY A 220 7.31 -16.65 10.93
N LEU A 221 7.38 -17.97 10.85
CA LEU A 221 7.65 -18.86 12.01
C LEU A 221 9.07 -18.64 12.56
N LYS A 222 10.08 -18.60 11.68
CA LYS A 222 11.49 -18.36 12.09
C LYS A 222 11.67 -17.06 12.86
N TYR A 223 10.99 -16.00 12.46
CA TYR A 223 11.08 -14.69 13.13
C TYR A 223 10.03 -14.49 14.23
N GLY A 224 9.16 -15.46 14.47
CA GLY A 224 8.16 -15.44 15.53
C GLY A 224 6.98 -14.48 15.30
N VAL A 225 6.86 -13.89 14.12
CA VAL A 225 5.74 -13.00 13.75
C VAL A 225 4.49 -13.78 13.34
N ILE A 226 4.65 -15.05 12.95
CA ILE A 226 3.60 -16.06 12.85
C ILE A 226 3.93 -17.15 13.84
N LYS A 227 2.94 -17.63 14.61
CA LYS A 227 3.11 -18.69 15.60
C LYS A 227 2.28 -19.91 15.22
N GLN A 228 2.75 -21.08 15.61
CA GLN A 228 2.10 -22.37 15.37
C GLN A 228 1.59 -22.98 16.66
N PHE A 229 0.42 -23.62 16.60
CA PHE A 229 -0.24 -24.24 17.73
C PHE A 229 -0.92 -25.56 17.32
N ASP A 230 -0.82 -26.58 18.16
CA ASP A 230 -1.46 -27.86 17.89
C ASP A 230 -2.95 -27.86 18.27
N LYS A 231 -3.36 -26.94 19.15
CA LYS A 231 -4.75 -26.80 19.61
C LYS A 231 -5.19 -25.33 19.62
N VAL A 232 -6.49 -25.11 19.44
CA VAL A 232 -7.10 -23.77 19.51
C VAL A 232 -6.98 -23.20 20.93
N GLU A 233 -7.02 -24.04 21.96
CA GLU A 233 -6.87 -23.63 23.36
C GLU A 233 -5.46 -23.10 23.65
N ASP A 234 -4.41 -23.70 23.06
CA ASP A 234 -3.03 -23.22 23.17
C ASP A 234 -2.84 -21.86 22.48
N LEU A 235 -3.48 -21.69 21.32
CA LEU A 235 -3.55 -20.40 20.63
C LEU A 235 -4.25 -19.36 21.52
N ALA A 236 -5.40 -19.69 22.07
CA ALA A 236 -6.15 -18.81 22.95
C ALA A 236 -5.30 -18.35 24.15
N LYS A 237 -4.65 -19.29 24.82
CA LYS A 237 -3.76 -19.02 25.95
C LYS A 237 -2.59 -18.10 25.55
N ALA A 238 -1.96 -18.34 24.41
CA ALA A 238 -0.80 -17.56 23.94
C ALA A 238 -1.12 -16.08 23.62
N TYR A 239 -2.38 -15.79 23.27
CA TYR A 239 -2.83 -14.43 22.95
C TYR A 239 -3.76 -13.82 24.00
N GLY A 240 -4.00 -14.51 25.13
CA GLY A 240 -4.87 -14.03 26.20
C GLY A 240 -6.35 -14.02 25.85
N ILE A 241 -6.78 -14.89 24.92
CA ILE A 241 -8.17 -15.00 24.48
C ILE A 241 -8.92 -15.96 25.41
N PRO A 242 -10.20 -15.73 25.80
CA PRO A 242 -11.01 -16.69 26.50
C PRO A 242 -11.15 -17.99 25.69
N ALA A 243 -10.58 -19.10 26.17
CA ALA A 243 -10.43 -20.33 25.41
C ALA A 243 -11.78 -20.92 24.97
N ASP A 244 -12.75 -21.01 25.88
CA ASP A 244 -14.08 -21.54 25.56
C ASP A 244 -14.82 -20.71 24.50
N ALA A 245 -14.64 -19.38 24.54
CA ALA A 245 -15.22 -18.47 23.55
C ALA A 245 -14.60 -18.67 22.17
N LEU A 246 -13.26 -18.85 22.10
CA LEU A 246 -12.57 -19.07 20.83
C LEU A 246 -12.93 -20.44 20.23
N VAL A 247 -12.98 -21.50 21.04
CA VAL A 247 -13.40 -22.85 20.61
C VAL A 247 -14.82 -22.79 20.05
N LYS A 248 -15.73 -22.11 20.76
CA LYS A 248 -17.11 -21.90 20.28
C LYS A 248 -17.14 -21.12 18.95
N GLN A 249 -16.34 -20.05 18.82
CA GLN A 249 -16.27 -19.29 17.58
C GLN A 249 -15.76 -20.12 16.40
N VAL A 250 -14.78 -21.00 16.62
CA VAL A 250 -14.30 -21.94 15.59
C VAL A 250 -15.38 -22.92 15.18
N ALA A 251 -16.17 -23.46 16.13
CA ALA A 251 -17.28 -24.35 15.83
C ALA A 251 -18.37 -23.63 14.99
N GLU A 252 -18.77 -22.43 15.39
CA GLU A 252 -19.71 -21.57 14.64
C GLU A 252 -19.20 -21.26 13.22
N TRP A 253 -17.93 -20.93 13.09
CA TRP A 253 -17.31 -20.70 11.79
C TRP A 253 -17.37 -21.95 10.90
N ASN A 254 -17.05 -23.11 11.44
CA ASN A 254 -17.07 -24.36 10.69
C ASN A 254 -18.49 -24.73 10.20
N GLU A 255 -19.52 -24.41 10.98
CA GLU A 255 -20.92 -24.55 10.54
C GLU A 255 -21.27 -23.57 9.41
N MET A 256 -20.85 -22.30 9.49
CA MET A 256 -21.06 -21.30 8.43
C MET A 256 -20.42 -21.75 7.11
N VAL A 257 -19.19 -22.26 7.17
CA VAL A 257 -18.48 -22.78 5.99
C VAL A 257 -19.22 -23.98 5.38
N GLU A 258 -19.73 -24.90 6.22
CA GLU A 258 -20.49 -26.06 5.77
C GLU A 258 -21.82 -25.68 5.11
N LYS A 259 -22.52 -24.71 5.71
CA LYS A 259 -23.79 -24.15 5.19
C LYS A 259 -23.59 -23.21 4.01
N LYS A 260 -22.36 -22.79 3.73
CA LYS A 260 -21.98 -21.75 2.75
C LYS A 260 -22.71 -20.42 2.99
N ASP A 261 -22.94 -20.08 4.27
CA ASP A 261 -23.65 -18.87 4.67
C ASP A 261 -22.99 -18.25 5.92
N ASP A 262 -22.33 -17.12 5.76
CA ASP A 262 -21.84 -16.30 6.87
C ASP A 262 -22.94 -15.34 7.33
N THR A 263 -23.79 -15.82 8.21
CA THR A 263 -24.92 -15.05 8.77
C THR A 263 -24.47 -13.87 9.63
N ALA A 264 -23.21 -13.83 10.08
CA ALA A 264 -22.70 -12.80 10.97
C ALA A 264 -22.21 -11.54 10.21
N PHE A 265 -21.48 -11.73 9.11
CA PHE A 265 -20.82 -10.63 8.39
C PHE A 265 -20.99 -10.71 6.86
N HIS A 266 -21.77 -11.67 6.36
CA HIS A 266 -22.05 -11.85 4.93
C HIS A 266 -20.79 -11.94 4.05
N ARG A 267 -19.74 -12.58 4.59
CA ARG A 267 -18.49 -12.79 3.89
C ARG A 267 -18.66 -13.86 2.80
N ALA A 268 -18.09 -13.61 1.61
CA ALA A 268 -17.98 -14.63 0.57
C ALA A 268 -17.14 -15.84 1.07
N LEU A 269 -17.67 -17.05 0.94
CA LEU A 269 -17.06 -18.27 1.50
C LEU A 269 -16.40 -19.17 0.45
N ASP A 270 -16.21 -18.69 -0.80
CA ASP A 270 -15.63 -19.49 -1.90
C ASP A 270 -14.24 -20.04 -1.59
N LEU A 271 -13.44 -19.31 -0.82
CA LEU A 271 -12.10 -19.69 -0.40
C LEU A 271 -12.03 -20.14 1.07
N ALA A 272 -13.12 -19.99 1.82
CA ALA A 272 -13.16 -20.31 3.23
C ALA A 272 -13.00 -21.83 3.47
N ILE A 273 -12.32 -22.16 4.56
CA ILE A 273 -12.14 -23.56 4.98
C ILE A 273 -12.62 -23.75 6.41
N LYS A 274 -13.06 -24.98 6.73
CA LYS A 274 -13.22 -25.38 8.13
C LYS A 274 -11.88 -25.37 8.84
N LEU A 275 -11.82 -24.83 10.03
CA LEU A 275 -10.65 -24.79 10.90
C LEU A 275 -10.66 -26.03 11.82
N ASP A 276 -10.29 -27.17 11.25
CA ASP A 276 -10.41 -28.49 11.91
C ASP A 276 -9.14 -29.36 11.76
N LYS A 277 -8.10 -28.86 11.06
CA LYS A 277 -6.89 -29.62 10.78
C LYS A 277 -5.63 -28.93 11.34
N PRO A 278 -5.20 -29.31 12.56
CA PRO A 278 -3.98 -28.75 13.13
C PRO A 278 -2.73 -29.06 12.26
N PRO A 279 -1.62 -28.33 12.44
CA PRO A 279 -1.49 -27.18 13.36
C PRO A 279 -2.20 -25.92 12.85
N PHE A 280 -2.53 -25.03 13.81
CA PHE A 280 -3.06 -23.70 13.56
C PHE A 280 -1.94 -22.70 13.48
N TYR A 281 -2.10 -21.68 12.64
CA TYR A 281 -1.10 -20.62 12.44
C TYR A 281 -1.76 -19.28 12.65
N ALA A 282 -1.18 -18.48 13.54
CA ALA A 282 -1.78 -17.22 14.00
C ALA A 282 -0.78 -16.07 14.04
N CYS A 283 -1.28 -14.85 13.86
CA CYS A 283 -0.54 -13.61 13.98
C CYS A 283 -1.43 -12.49 14.52
N ARG A 284 -0.81 -11.49 15.16
CA ARG A 284 -1.50 -10.24 15.49
C ARG A 284 -1.66 -9.37 14.26
N VAL A 285 -2.75 -8.63 14.20
CA VAL A 285 -3.07 -7.75 13.08
C VAL A 285 -3.14 -6.30 13.58
N TRP A 286 -2.54 -5.38 12.82
CA TRP A 286 -2.69 -3.94 13.02
C TRP A 286 -2.44 -3.20 11.71
N PRO A 287 -3.28 -2.22 11.33
CA PRO A 287 -3.13 -1.50 10.08
C PRO A 287 -1.84 -0.68 10.03
N LYS A 288 -1.34 -0.45 8.80
CA LYS A 288 -0.23 0.48 8.52
C LYS A 288 -0.59 1.37 7.35
N VAL A 289 -0.05 2.56 7.31
CA VAL A 289 -0.21 3.45 6.15
C VAL A 289 0.35 2.76 4.91
N HIS A 290 -0.46 2.68 3.85
CA HIS A 290 -0.14 1.83 2.70
C HIS A 290 -0.10 2.56 1.36
N TYR A 291 -0.99 3.52 1.13
CA TYR A 291 -1.10 4.21 -0.15
C TYR A 291 -1.73 5.59 0.03
N CYS A 292 -1.23 6.58 -0.70
CA CYS A 292 -1.82 7.90 -0.75
C CYS A 292 -2.67 7.99 -2.03
N MET A 293 -4.01 8.07 -1.90
CA MET A 293 -4.90 8.24 -3.07
C MET A 293 -4.89 9.69 -3.54
N GLY A 294 -4.51 10.60 -2.68
CA GLY A 294 -4.35 12.01 -3.01
C GLY A 294 -2.96 12.36 -3.50
N GLY A 295 -2.88 13.44 -4.27
CA GLY A 295 -1.65 13.90 -4.89
C GLY A 295 -1.86 15.20 -5.66
N VAL A 296 -1.04 15.47 -6.67
CA VAL A 296 -1.20 16.62 -7.56
C VAL A 296 -2.28 16.35 -8.61
N GLY A 297 -3.04 17.38 -8.97
CA GLY A 297 -4.05 17.33 -10.04
C GLY A 297 -3.42 17.23 -11.43
N ILE A 298 -4.00 16.36 -12.27
CA ILE A 298 -3.56 16.18 -13.66
C ILE A 298 -4.74 16.18 -14.62
N THR A 299 -4.47 16.49 -15.88
CA THR A 299 -5.41 16.31 -17.01
C THR A 299 -5.44 14.84 -17.46
N ALA A 300 -6.39 14.49 -18.35
CA ALA A 300 -6.40 13.20 -19.04
C ALA A 300 -5.15 12.92 -19.90
N LYS A 301 -4.30 13.95 -20.11
CA LYS A 301 -3.01 13.86 -20.79
C LYS A 301 -1.83 13.79 -19.82
N ALA A 302 -2.12 13.58 -18.53
CA ALA A 302 -1.13 13.57 -17.45
C ALA A 302 -0.36 14.89 -17.27
N GLU A 303 -0.85 16.01 -17.81
CA GLU A 303 -0.30 17.34 -17.58
C GLU A 303 -0.69 17.82 -16.18
N VAL A 304 0.26 18.33 -15.40
CA VAL A 304 -0.03 18.89 -14.06
C VAL A 304 -0.82 20.18 -14.22
N VAL A 305 -1.81 20.38 -13.36
CA VAL A 305 -2.61 21.61 -13.32
C VAL A 305 -2.31 22.42 -12.05
N ASP A 306 -2.39 23.73 -12.18
CA ASP A 306 -2.28 24.66 -11.05
C ASP A 306 -3.60 24.78 -10.27
N VAL A 307 -3.58 25.53 -9.17
CA VAL A 307 -4.76 25.77 -8.31
C VAL A 307 -5.89 26.54 -9.02
N MET A 308 -5.65 27.10 -10.20
CA MET A 308 -6.65 27.75 -11.05
C MET A 308 -7.17 26.83 -12.17
N GLY A 309 -6.72 25.55 -12.17
CA GLY A 309 -7.07 24.57 -13.18
C GLY A 309 -6.36 24.74 -14.52
N LYS A 310 -5.32 25.57 -14.60
CA LYS A 310 -4.51 25.76 -15.80
C LYS A 310 -3.39 24.75 -15.86
N VAL A 311 -3.08 24.25 -17.06
CA VAL A 311 -1.94 23.36 -17.28
C VAL A 311 -0.64 24.11 -16.95
N MET A 312 0.24 23.46 -16.21
CA MET A 312 1.60 23.90 -15.91
C MET A 312 2.54 23.42 -17.04
N PRO A 313 2.99 24.29 -17.94
CA PRO A 313 3.70 23.84 -19.14
C PRO A 313 5.01 23.12 -18.80
N GLY A 314 5.29 22.02 -19.52
CA GLY A 314 6.50 21.22 -19.35
C GLY A 314 6.53 20.34 -18.11
N LEU A 315 5.39 20.22 -17.37
CA LEU A 315 5.29 19.37 -16.19
C LEU A 315 4.17 18.33 -16.32
N TYR A 316 4.53 17.07 -16.16
CA TYR A 316 3.64 15.92 -16.20
C TYR A 316 3.77 15.12 -14.92
N ALA A 317 2.74 14.35 -14.55
CA ALA A 317 2.81 13.46 -13.41
C ALA A 317 2.00 12.18 -13.62
N CYS A 318 2.41 11.07 -12.97
CA CYS A 318 1.72 9.79 -13.09
C CYS A 318 1.92 8.90 -11.85
N GLY A 319 0.99 7.97 -11.63
CA GLY A 319 1.00 7.04 -10.51
C GLY A 319 0.70 7.71 -9.17
N GLU A 320 1.18 7.16 -8.06
CA GLU A 320 0.79 7.54 -6.70
C GLU A 320 1.09 9.00 -6.29
N VAL A 321 1.87 9.73 -7.07
CA VAL A 321 2.09 11.16 -6.85
C VAL A 321 0.90 12.03 -7.30
N THR A 322 -0.03 11.44 -8.08
CA THR A 322 -1.23 12.12 -8.59
C THR A 322 -2.46 11.78 -7.77
N GLY A 323 -3.40 12.72 -7.67
CA GLY A 323 -4.65 12.56 -6.95
C GLY A 323 -5.87 12.33 -7.88
N GLY A 324 -6.95 11.80 -7.30
CA GLY A 324 -8.27 11.72 -7.95
C GLY A 324 -8.61 10.40 -8.64
N THR A 325 -7.65 9.54 -8.94
CA THR A 325 -7.89 8.28 -9.68
C THR A 325 -8.66 7.24 -8.86
N HIS A 326 -8.42 7.16 -7.56
CA HIS A 326 -8.85 6.02 -6.73
C HIS A 326 -9.96 6.34 -5.73
N GLY A 327 -10.34 7.61 -5.58
CA GLY A 327 -11.33 8.02 -4.57
C GLY A 327 -10.89 7.68 -3.14
N ALA A 328 -11.85 7.34 -2.29
CA ALA A 328 -11.61 7.10 -0.86
C ALA A 328 -10.99 5.72 -0.52
N SER A 329 -11.05 4.75 -1.44
CA SER A 329 -10.52 3.39 -1.19
C SER A 329 -10.02 2.74 -2.47
N ARG A 330 -8.69 2.58 -2.56
CA ARG A 330 -8.07 1.94 -3.73
C ARG A 330 -8.16 0.42 -3.66
N LEU A 331 -8.63 -0.19 -4.72
CA LEU A 331 -8.68 -1.64 -4.87
C LEU A 331 -7.29 -2.25 -5.12
N GLY A 332 -7.10 -3.50 -4.66
CA GLY A 332 -5.85 -4.24 -4.83
C GLY A 332 -5.44 -4.38 -6.30
N GLY A 333 -4.16 -4.12 -6.62
CA GLY A 333 -3.62 -4.17 -8.00
C GLY A 333 -3.81 -2.90 -8.83
N CYS A 334 -4.82 -2.05 -8.54
CA CYS A 334 -5.14 -0.89 -9.37
C CYS A 334 -4.03 0.17 -9.43
N ALA A 335 -3.23 0.34 -8.37
CA ALA A 335 -2.10 1.27 -8.39
C ALA A 335 -1.04 0.94 -9.46
N ILE A 336 -0.79 -0.34 -9.69
CA ILE A 336 0.17 -0.77 -10.73
C ILE A 336 -0.39 -0.48 -12.13
N ALA A 337 -1.68 -0.76 -12.34
CA ALA A 337 -2.35 -0.46 -13.60
C ALA A 337 -2.35 1.06 -13.88
N ASP A 338 -2.69 1.87 -12.88
CA ASP A 338 -2.64 3.34 -12.96
C ASP A 338 -1.24 3.84 -13.33
N GLY A 339 -0.20 3.43 -12.59
CA GLY A 339 1.18 3.83 -12.87
C GLY A 339 1.65 3.45 -14.27
N LEU A 340 1.30 2.26 -14.77
CA LEU A 340 1.68 1.80 -16.10
C LEU A 340 0.93 2.57 -17.22
N VAL A 341 -0.38 2.79 -17.05
CA VAL A 341 -1.21 3.47 -18.05
C VAL A 341 -0.86 4.96 -18.09
N MET A 342 -0.90 5.65 -16.94
CA MET A 342 -0.65 7.09 -16.89
C MET A 342 0.82 7.43 -17.17
N GLY A 343 1.77 6.54 -16.87
CA GLY A 343 3.16 6.68 -17.28
C GLY A 343 3.33 6.71 -18.80
N ARG A 344 2.61 5.86 -19.54
CA ARG A 344 2.57 5.89 -21.02
C ARG A 344 1.90 7.15 -21.55
N VAL A 345 0.78 7.55 -20.95
CA VAL A 345 0.08 8.79 -21.33
C VAL A 345 0.99 10.02 -21.11
N ALA A 346 1.68 10.09 -19.99
CA ALA A 346 2.62 11.17 -19.71
C ALA A 346 3.77 11.23 -20.74
N ALA A 347 4.34 10.08 -21.06
CA ALA A 347 5.39 9.98 -22.07
C ALA A 347 4.92 10.41 -23.46
N ASP A 348 3.75 9.92 -23.90
CA ASP A 348 3.17 10.29 -25.18
C ASP A 348 2.85 11.79 -25.27
N SER A 349 2.38 12.41 -24.20
CA SER A 349 2.09 13.83 -24.11
C SER A 349 3.37 14.66 -24.15
N ALA A 350 4.40 14.28 -23.40
CA ALA A 350 5.70 14.94 -23.41
C ALA A 350 6.39 14.83 -24.78
N LEU A 351 6.30 13.68 -25.44
CA LEU A 351 6.86 13.50 -26.80
C LEU A 351 6.24 14.43 -27.83
N LYS A 352 4.94 14.73 -27.73
CA LYS A 352 4.20 15.64 -28.63
C LYS A 352 4.43 17.12 -28.33
N ALA A 353 4.98 17.45 -27.15
CA ALA A 353 5.27 18.82 -26.77
C ALA A 353 6.39 19.41 -27.65
N GLU A 354 6.30 20.71 -27.92
CA GLU A 354 7.37 21.44 -28.58
C GLU A 354 8.63 21.46 -27.70
N ALA A 355 9.76 21.20 -28.35
CA ALA A 355 11.05 21.24 -27.68
C ALA A 355 11.50 22.68 -27.48
N VAL A 356 11.91 23.02 -26.26
CA VAL A 356 12.51 24.31 -25.95
C VAL A 356 14.04 24.26 -26.12
N LYS A 357 14.65 25.40 -26.41
CA LYS A 357 16.10 25.58 -26.30
C LYS A 357 16.45 25.69 -24.81
N LEU A 358 17.48 24.97 -24.40
CA LEU A 358 18.01 25.00 -23.02
C LEU A 358 19.19 25.92 -22.94
#